data_ff4d5116fb650086a8cadd40e9435504
#
_entry.id   ff4d5116fb650086a8cadd40e9435504
#
_cell.length_a   1.000
_cell.length_b   1.000
_cell.length_c   1.000
_cell.angle_alpha   90.00
_cell.angle_beta   90.00
_cell.angle_gamma   90.00
#
_symmetry.space_group_name_H-M   'P 1'
#
loop_
_entity.id
_entity.type
_entity.pdbx_description
1 polymer ?
#
loop_
_entity_poly.entity_id
_entity_poly.type
_entity_poly.pdbx_seq_one_letter_code
_entity_poly.pdbx_strand_id
1 'polypeptide(L)'
;MTHSILEPNGLKIQTPAGVVLHTGDWKIDESPVVGKNIDVNKLQQIGKNGVLAMICDSTNIFSFGRSGSEETVRKSLLKIMGRLKKKIIMTSFASNVARMETIFHCAEKTGRQVSLVGRSMHRIFKAARQCGYLKNIIEPIDPREAKNISREKIVYLCTGSQGEPMGAMMRISNYTHPDVLIEKGDAVIFSSKIIPGNEKKLYKLHNQLVKDGIEVISEENEFVHVSGHPNRDEMKDCLLYTSPSPRDS
;
A
#
# COMPACT_ATOMS: atom_id res chain seq x y z
N MET A 1 -16.18 -2.21 -3.59
CA MET A 1 -15.39 -1.26 -2.79
C MET A 1 -14.00 -1.17 -3.38
N THR A 2 -13.22 -0.15 -3.04
CA THR A 2 -11.77 -0.07 -3.28
C THR A 2 -11.02 0.01 -1.95
N HIS A 3 -9.81 -0.54 -1.88
CA HIS A 3 -8.93 -0.52 -0.71
C HIS A 3 -7.51 -0.87 -1.16
N SER A 4 -6.55 -0.93 -0.25
CA SER A 4 -5.16 -1.34 -0.55
C SER A 4 -4.98 -2.85 -0.77
N ILE A 5 -5.96 -3.68 -0.39
CA ILE A 5 -5.99 -5.11 -0.69
C ILE A 5 -6.78 -5.38 -1.98
N LEU A 6 -6.60 -6.58 -2.55
CA LEU A 6 -7.41 -7.05 -3.69
C LEU A 6 -8.84 -7.38 -3.27
N GLU A 7 -9.80 -7.07 -4.16
CA GLU A 7 -11.21 -7.47 -4.06
C GLU A 7 -11.87 -7.15 -2.70
N PRO A 8 -11.73 -5.91 -2.18
CA PRO A 8 -12.41 -5.53 -0.95
C PRO A 8 -13.93 -5.53 -1.18
N ASN A 9 -14.69 -6.13 -0.26
CA ASN A 9 -16.13 -6.26 -0.36
C ASN A 9 -16.84 -5.57 0.80
N GLY A 10 -17.91 -4.83 0.47
CA GLY A 10 -18.92 -4.46 1.43
C GLY A 10 -20.04 -5.50 1.46
N LEU A 11 -20.71 -5.65 2.59
CA LEU A 11 -21.81 -6.59 2.78
C LEU A 11 -23.13 -5.86 2.96
N LYS A 12 -24.12 -6.20 2.12
CA LYS A 12 -25.52 -5.84 2.35
C LYS A 12 -26.19 -7.02 3.07
N ILE A 13 -26.55 -6.84 4.33
CA ILE A 13 -27.17 -7.86 5.18
C ILE A 13 -28.66 -7.54 5.30
N GLN A 14 -29.49 -8.43 4.77
CA GLN A 14 -30.95 -8.30 4.82
C GLN A 14 -31.48 -9.04 6.05
N THR A 15 -32.25 -8.35 6.90
CA THR A 15 -32.86 -8.91 8.09
C THR A 15 -34.35 -8.63 8.09
N PRO A 16 -35.17 -9.32 8.92
CA PRO A 16 -36.58 -8.99 9.09
C PRO A 16 -36.83 -7.54 9.58
N ALA A 17 -35.87 -6.97 10.31
CA ALA A 17 -35.96 -5.62 10.83
C ALA A 17 -35.53 -4.52 9.81
N GLY A 18 -34.77 -4.89 8.78
CA GLY A 18 -34.28 -3.96 7.77
C GLY A 18 -32.90 -4.37 7.22
N VAL A 19 -32.31 -3.47 6.45
CA VAL A 19 -31.01 -3.67 5.81
C VAL A 19 -29.89 -3.08 6.68
N VAL A 20 -28.84 -3.88 6.93
CA VAL A 20 -27.58 -3.40 7.50
C VAL A 20 -26.51 -3.40 6.40
N LEU A 21 -25.82 -2.29 6.24
CA LEU A 21 -24.68 -2.17 5.34
C LEU A 21 -23.37 -2.20 6.16
N HIS A 22 -22.50 -3.17 5.88
CA HIS A 22 -21.16 -3.24 6.43
C HIS A 22 -20.16 -2.93 5.32
N THR A 23 -19.40 -1.85 5.45
CA THR A 23 -18.49 -1.40 4.37
C THR A 23 -17.25 -2.29 4.23
N GLY A 24 -16.82 -2.95 5.30
CA GLY A 24 -15.46 -3.43 5.41
C GLY A 24 -14.49 -2.24 5.43
N ASP A 25 -13.21 -2.51 5.21
CA ASP A 25 -12.22 -1.46 4.95
C ASP A 25 -12.38 -0.98 3.51
N TRP A 26 -12.37 0.33 3.31
CA TRP A 26 -12.68 0.91 2.00
C TRP A 26 -12.10 2.31 1.82
N LYS A 27 -12.09 2.77 0.60
CA LYS A 27 -11.93 4.18 0.21
C LYS A 27 -12.63 4.43 -1.12
N ILE A 28 -12.71 5.67 -1.56
CA ILE A 28 -13.08 6.01 -2.93
C ILE A 28 -11.80 6.29 -3.72
N ASP A 29 -11.38 5.34 -4.55
CA ASP A 29 -10.29 5.54 -5.50
C ASP A 29 -10.88 5.55 -6.92
N GLU A 30 -10.83 6.71 -7.58
CA GLU A 30 -11.36 6.88 -8.93
C GLU A 30 -10.42 6.32 -10.01
N SER A 31 -9.17 6.08 -9.65
CA SER A 31 -8.13 5.57 -10.55
C SER A 31 -7.30 4.47 -9.87
N PRO A 32 -7.93 3.36 -9.46
CA PRO A 32 -7.20 2.26 -8.84
C PRO A 32 -6.25 1.63 -9.85
N VAL A 33 -5.03 1.37 -9.39
CA VAL A 33 -3.97 0.76 -10.21
C VAL A 33 -4.28 -0.71 -10.52
N VAL A 34 -4.95 -1.38 -9.59
CA VAL A 34 -5.35 -2.79 -9.69
C VAL A 34 -6.79 -2.95 -9.24
N GLY A 35 -7.53 -3.79 -9.96
CA GLY A 35 -8.93 -4.08 -9.65
C GLY A 35 -9.91 -3.14 -10.34
N LYS A 36 -11.15 -3.14 -9.86
CA LYS A 36 -12.24 -2.33 -10.39
C LYS A 36 -12.48 -1.11 -9.53
N ASN A 37 -13.01 -0.06 -10.15
CA ASN A 37 -13.50 1.11 -9.41
C ASN A 37 -14.62 0.72 -8.45
N ILE A 38 -14.83 1.53 -7.43
CA ILE A 38 -15.97 1.41 -6.53
C ILE A 38 -17.27 1.63 -7.33
N ASP A 39 -18.26 0.77 -7.08
CA ASP A 39 -19.59 0.90 -7.68
C ASP A 39 -20.48 1.84 -6.86
N VAL A 40 -20.31 3.14 -7.10
CA VAL A 40 -21.08 4.19 -6.41
C VAL A 40 -22.58 4.08 -6.73
N ASN A 41 -22.95 3.69 -7.97
CA ASN A 41 -24.34 3.53 -8.35
C ASN A 41 -25.04 2.45 -7.52
N LYS A 42 -24.35 1.34 -7.26
CA LYS A 42 -24.88 0.27 -6.42
C LYS A 42 -25.04 0.71 -4.95
N LEU A 43 -24.10 1.49 -4.43
CA LEU A 43 -24.22 2.07 -3.09
C LEU A 43 -25.42 3.02 -2.99
N GLN A 44 -25.61 3.91 -3.97
CA GLN A 44 -26.77 4.79 -4.05
C GLN A 44 -28.10 4.01 -4.14
N GLN A 45 -28.13 2.92 -4.90
CA GLN A 45 -29.32 2.08 -5.00
C GLN A 45 -29.63 1.39 -3.67
N ILE A 46 -28.61 0.93 -2.93
CA ILE A 46 -28.80 0.38 -1.58
C ILE A 46 -29.39 1.45 -0.65
N GLY A 47 -28.84 2.66 -0.68
CA GLY A 47 -29.35 3.79 0.13
C GLY A 47 -30.79 4.15 -0.19
N LYS A 48 -31.17 4.25 -1.48
CA LYS A 48 -32.55 4.54 -1.92
C LYS A 48 -33.55 3.48 -1.43
N ASN A 49 -33.12 2.23 -1.30
CA ASN A 49 -33.98 1.14 -0.79
C ASN A 49 -34.09 1.15 0.75
N GLY A 50 -33.42 2.04 1.42
CA GLY A 50 -33.40 2.17 2.87
C GLY A 50 -32.35 1.30 3.55
N VAL A 51 -31.55 1.91 4.42
CA VAL A 51 -30.55 1.25 5.27
C VAL A 51 -30.88 1.55 6.72
N LEU A 52 -31.17 0.51 7.49
CA LEU A 52 -31.48 0.62 8.92
C LEU A 52 -30.25 1.02 9.74
N ALA A 53 -29.11 0.43 9.43
CA ALA A 53 -27.85 0.71 10.11
C ALA A 53 -26.67 0.52 9.17
N MET A 54 -25.60 1.28 9.41
CA MET A 54 -24.32 1.14 8.70
C MET A 54 -23.19 0.91 9.68
N ILE A 55 -22.39 -0.11 9.41
CA ILE A 55 -21.11 -0.39 10.08
C ILE A 55 -20.03 0.08 9.12
N CYS A 56 -19.35 1.17 9.45
CA CYS A 56 -18.44 1.87 8.54
C CYS A 56 -17.03 1.95 9.11
N ASP A 57 -16.03 1.70 8.26
CA ASP A 57 -14.63 2.01 8.57
C ASP A 57 -14.46 3.51 8.79
N SER A 58 -13.96 3.86 9.94
CA SER A 58 -13.73 5.26 10.37
C SER A 58 -12.27 5.54 10.74
N THR A 59 -11.34 4.71 10.29
CA THR A 59 -9.91 4.75 10.64
C THR A 59 -9.29 6.14 10.48
N ASN A 60 -9.64 6.86 9.41
CA ASN A 60 -9.09 8.18 9.12
C ASN A 60 -10.10 9.33 9.27
N ILE A 61 -11.14 9.19 10.12
CA ILE A 61 -12.17 10.23 10.29
C ILE A 61 -11.61 11.61 10.68
N PHE A 62 -10.46 11.65 11.36
CA PHE A 62 -9.81 12.90 11.76
C PHE A 62 -8.94 13.50 10.65
N SER A 63 -8.71 12.78 9.54
CA SER A 63 -7.99 13.29 8.38
C SER A 63 -8.96 14.04 7.46
N PHE A 64 -8.68 15.31 7.20
CA PHE A 64 -9.46 16.14 6.27
C PHE A 64 -9.24 15.76 4.81
N GLY A 65 -10.18 16.13 3.96
CA GLY A 65 -10.06 15.90 2.52
C GLY A 65 -10.30 14.45 2.12
N ARG A 66 -9.69 14.06 1.00
CA ARG A 66 -9.76 12.71 0.41
C ARG A 66 -8.45 11.96 0.59
N SER A 67 -8.51 10.64 0.65
CA SER A 67 -7.35 9.76 0.85
C SER A 67 -6.37 9.74 -0.33
N GLY A 68 -6.79 10.15 -1.53
CA GLY A 68 -5.97 10.13 -2.73
C GLY A 68 -5.98 8.78 -3.45
N SER A 69 -5.24 8.69 -4.56
CA SER A 69 -5.20 7.52 -5.45
C SER A 69 -3.81 6.86 -5.47
N GLU A 70 -3.77 5.53 -5.65
CA GLU A 70 -2.53 4.78 -5.90
C GLU A 70 -1.81 5.26 -7.18
N GLU A 71 -2.54 5.77 -8.18
CA GLU A 71 -1.95 6.35 -9.38
C GLU A 71 -1.09 7.59 -9.08
N THR A 72 -1.49 8.41 -8.09
CA THR A 72 -0.68 9.56 -7.68
C THR A 72 0.61 9.13 -6.99
N VAL A 73 0.56 8.06 -6.21
CA VAL A 73 1.78 7.45 -5.61
C VAL A 73 2.69 6.89 -6.69
N ARG A 74 2.13 6.24 -7.71
CA ARG A 74 2.90 5.72 -8.86
C ARG A 74 3.70 6.83 -9.53
N LYS A 75 3.06 7.96 -9.83
CA LYS A 75 3.73 9.12 -10.44
C LYS A 75 4.85 9.68 -9.56
N SER A 76 4.62 9.75 -8.26
CA SER A 76 5.64 10.20 -7.31
C SER A 76 6.81 9.22 -7.20
N LEU A 77 6.54 7.93 -7.02
CA LEU A 77 7.56 6.89 -6.93
C LEU A 77 8.41 6.82 -8.20
N LEU A 78 7.80 7.01 -9.39
CA LEU A 78 8.55 7.05 -10.65
C LEU A 78 9.57 8.19 -10.66
N LYS A 79 9.21 9.38 -10.20
CA LYS A 79 10.13 10.52 -10.07
C LYS A 79 11.25 10.24 -9.06
N ILE A 80 10.89 9.72 -7.88
CA ILE A 80 11.84 9.39 -6.83
C ILE A 80 12.84 8.34 -7.33
N MET A 81 12.37 7.22 -7.87
CA MET A 81 13.24 6.14 -8.36
C MET A 81 14.12 6.58 -9.54
N GLY A 82 13.64 7.50 -10.38
CA GLY A 82 14.39 8.05 -11.50
C GLY A 82 15.60 8.90 -11.07
N ARG A 83 15.53 9.59 -9.92
CA ARG A 83 16.65 10.38 -9.39
C ARG A 83 17.71 9.55 -8.65
N LEU A 84 17.31 8.39 -8.09
CA LEU A 84 18.19 7.54 -7.31
C LEU A 84 19.19 6.81 -8.22
N LYS A 85 20.46 6.86 -7.85
CA LYS A 85 21.57 6.36 -8.71
C LYS A 85 22.10 5.01 -8.29
N LYS A 86 21.73 4.52 -7.12
CA LYS A 86 22.23 3.26 -6.56
C LYS A 86 21.07 2.30 -6.25
N LYS A 87 21.33 1.28 -5.47
CA LYS A 87 20.37 0.27 -5.04
C LYS A 87 19.19 0.91 -4.30
N ILE A 88 18.01 0.43 -4.59
CA ILE A 88 16.80 0.83 -3.91
C ILE A 88 16.28 -0.38 -3.13
N ILE A 89 16.04 -0.18 -1.84
CA ILE A 89 15.28 -1.12 -1.01
C ILE A 89 13.97 -0.44 -0.71
N MET A 90 12.87 -1.09 -1.06
CA MET A 90 11.53 -0.55 -0.81
C MET A 90 10.78 -1.48 0.11
N THR A 91 10.13 -0.93 1.11
CA THR A 91 9.30 -1.70 2.02
C THR A 91 7.86 -1.22 2.00
N SER A 92 6.93 -2.17 1.99
CA SER A 92 5.48 -1.93 2.02
C SER A 92 4.75 -3.10 2.66
N PHE A 93 3.45 -2.95 2.90
CA PHE A 93 2.61 -4.08 3.29
C PHE A 93 2.53 -5.08 2.13
N ALA A 94 2.79 -6.36 2.41
CA ALA A 94 2.75 -7.40 1.39
C ALA A 94 1.35 -7.56 0.76
N SER A 95 0.29 -7.27 1.51
CA SER A 95 -1.10 -7.30 1.06
C SER A 95 -1.47 -6.16 0.09
N ASN A 96 -0.68 -5.10 0.01
CA ASN A 96 -0.91 -4.00 -0.92
C ASN A 96 -0.39 -4.36 -2.33
N VAL A 97 -1.20 -5.12 -3.07
CA VAL A 97 -0.86 -5.58 -4.43
C VAL A 97 -0.80 -4.43 -5.42
N ALA A 98 -1.59 -3.38 -5.24
CA ALA A 98 -1.54 -2.18 -6.08
C ALA A 98 -0.18 -1.46 -5.94
N ARG A 99 0.37 -1.37 -4.71
CA ARG A 99 1.71 -0.85 -4.47
C ARG A 99 2.78 -1.75 -5.04
N MET A 100 2.63 -3.07 -4.91
CA MET A 100 3.53 -4.03 -5.53
C MET A 100 3.59 -3.83 -7.05
N GLU A 101 2.44 -3.73 -7.72
CA GLU A 101 2.35 -3.47 -9.16
C GLU A 101 3.02 -2.13 -9.53
N THR A 102 2.74 -1.08 -8.77
CA THR A 102 3.36 0.23 -8.93
C THR A 102 4.90 0.16 -8.86
N ILE A 103 5.45 -0.60 -7.91
CA ILE A 103 6.90 -0.73 -7.75
C ILE A 103 7.52 -1.43 -8.96
N PHE A 104 6.90 -2.51 -9.45
CA PHE A 104 7.37 -3.19 -10.66
C PHE A 104 7.31 -2.27 -11.88
N HIS A 105 6.22 -1.56 -12.07
CA HIS A 105 6.07 -0.58 -13.15
C HIS A 105 7.17 0.51 -13.09
N CYS A 106 7.39 1.09 -11.92
CA CYS A 106 8.41 2.12 -11.73
C CYS A 106 9.83 1.57 -11.94
N ALA A 107 10.09 0.35 -11.49
CA ALA A 107 11.37 -0.31 -11.71
C ALA A 107 11.64 -0.52 -13.21
N GLU A 108 10.69 -1.06 -13.95
CA GLU A 108 10.78 -1.24 -15.41
C GLU A 108 11.06 0.10 -16.12
N LYS A 109 10.28 1.15 -15.80
CA LYS A 109 10.44 2.49 -16.40
C LYS A 109 11.78 3.15 -16.08
N THR A 110 12.42 2.76 -14.97
CA THR A 110 13.74 3.26 -14.56
C THR A 110 14.89 2.32 -14.91
N GLY A 111 14.64 1.26 -15.72
CA GLY A 111 15.62 0.29 -16.16
C GLY A 111 16.14 -0.62 -15.04
N ARG A 112 15.31 -0.87 -14.03
CA ARG A 112 15.64 -1.69 -12.87
C ARG A 112 14.87 -3.00 -12.87
N GLN A 113 15.46 -4.01 -12.29
CA GLN A 113 14.82 -5.29 -12.02
C GLN A 113 14.35 -5.34 -10.58
N VAL A 114 13.34 -6.16 -10.28
CA VAL A 114 12.79 -6.29 -8.93
C VAL A 114 13.09 -7.66 -8.35
N SER A 115 13.53 -7.69 -7.10
CA SER A 115 13.65 -8.91 -6.31
C SER A 115 12.73 -8.82 -5.09
N LEU A 116 11.95 -9.87 -4.83
CA LEU A 116 11.08 -9.94 -3.65
C LEU A 116 11.84 -10.53 -2.47
N VAL A 117 11.68 -9.92 -1.30
CA VAL A 117 12.36 -10.34 -0.07
C VAL A 117 11.38 -10.48 1.07
N GLY A 118 11.27 -11.70 1.60
CA GLY A 118 10.33 -12.04 2.66
C GLY A 118 9.21 -12.96 2.18
N ARG A 119 8.90 -13.95 3.00
CA ARG A 119 7.95 -15.04 2.67
C ARG A 119 6.55 -14.54 2.28
N SER A 120 6.05 -13.53 2.97
CA SER A 120 4.72 -12.97 2.66
C SER A 120 4.68 -12.24 1.31
N MET A 121 5.76 -11.56 0.90
CA MET A 121 5.85 -10.94 -0.43
C MET A 121 5.69 -11.99 -1.54
N HIS A 122 6.46 -13.08 -1.47
CA HIS A 122 6.37 -14.18 -2.45
C HIS A 122 4.99 -14.85 -2.44
N ARG A 123 4.43 -15.10 -1.25
CA ARG A 123 3.11 -15.73 -1.12
C ARG A 123 2.01 -14.88 -1.75
N ILE A 124 1.98 -13.58 -1.45
CA ILE A 124 0.96 -12.67 -1.99
C ILE A 124 1.16 -12.46 -3.49
N PHE A 125 2.40 -12.30 -3.97
CA PHE A 125 2.69 -12.20 -5.40
C PHE A 125 2.15 -13.42 -6.15
N LYS A 126 2.47 -14.63 -5.68
CA LYS A 126 1.99 -15.88 -6.28
C LYS A 126 0.46 -15.98 -6.26
N ALA A 127 -0.18 -15.68 -5.13
CA ALA A 127 -1.63 -15.71 -5.01
C ALA A 127 -2.31 -14.69 -5.95
N ALA A 128 -1.79 -13.46 -6.01
CA ALA A 128 -2.30 -12.43 -6.92
C ALA A 128 -2.24 -12.89 -8.39
N ARG A 129 -1.14 -13.52 -8.81
CA ARG A 129 -1.02 -14.07 -10.18
C ARG A 129 -1.99 -15.22 -10.44
N GLN A 130 -2.18 -16.12 -9.49
CA GLN A 130 -3.16 -17.21 -9.60
C GLN A 130 -4.59 -16.68 -9.74
N CYS A 131 -4.91 -15.58 -9.06
CA CYS A 131 -6.20 -14.90 -9.17
C CYS A 131 -6.33 -14.00 -10.42
N GLY A 132 -5.33 -13.99 -11.29
CA GLY A 132 -5.38 -13.25 -12.56
C GLY A 132 -4.89 -11.81 -12.49
N TYR A 133 -4.33 -11.36 -11.37
CA TYR A 133 -3.65 -10.07 -11.22
C TYR A 133 -2.17 -10.18 -11.55
N LEU A 134 -1.49 -9.05 -11.71
CA LEU A 134 -0.04 -8.99 -11.96
C LEU A 134 0.43 -9.82 -13.16
N LYS A 135 -0.43 -10.03 -14.17
CA LYS A 135 -0.11 -10.87 -15.35
C LYS A 135 0.95 -10.28 -16.24
N ASN A 136 0.99 -8.95 -16.33
CA ASN A 136 1.91 -8.22 -17.23
C ASN A 136 3.21 -7.82 -16.55
N ILE A 137 3.43 -8.29 -15.33
CA ILE A 137 4.64 -7.99 -14.57
C ILE A 137 5.71 -9.02 -14.88
N ILE A 138 6.94 -8.56 -15.10
CA ILE A 138 8.13 -9.41 -15.26
C ILE A 138 8.35 -10.21 -13.97
N GLU A 139 8.77 -11.46 -14.08
CA GLU A 139 9.08 -12.29 -12.91
C GLU A 139 10.14 -11.63 -12.03
N PRO A 140 9.93 -11.59 -10.72
CA PRO A 140 10.93 -11.10 -9.79
C PRO A 140 12.15 -12.03 -9.79
N ILE A 141 13.33 -11.44 -9.70
CA ILE A 141 14.59 -12.18 -9.64
C ILE A 141 14.78 -12.78 -8.24
N ASP A 142 15.33 -13.99 -8.19
CA ASP A 142 15.70 -14.60 -6.91
C ASP A 142 16.72 -13.71 -6.18
N PRO A 143 16.57 -13.46 -4.88
CA PRO A 143 17.51 -12.62 -4.12
C PRO A 143 18.96 -13.06 -4.19
N ARG A 144 19.23 -14.35 -4.38
CA ARG A 144 20.59 -14.88 -4.55
C ARG A 144 21.21 -14.48 -5.88
N GLU A 145 20.42 -14.46 -6.96
CA GLU A 145 20.85 -14.01 -8.29
C GLU A 145 20.95 -12.49 -8.34
N ALA A 146 20.06 -11.78 -7.65
CA ALA A 146 20.04 -10.33 -7.58
C ALA A 146 21.32 -9.71 -7.00
N LYS A 147 22.10 -10.46 -6.22
CA LYS A 147 23.43 -10.03 -5.73
C LYS A 147 24.42 -9.69 -6.85
N ASN A 148 24.27 -10.34 -8.00
CA ASN A 148 25.17 -10.19 -9.15
C ASN A 148 24.74 -9.04 -10.07
N ILE A 149 23.61 -8.40 -9.79
CA ILE A 149 23.09 -7.26 -10.57
C ILE A 149 23.73 -5.99 -10.04
N SER A 150 24.14 -5.11 -10.96
CA SER A 150 24.71 -3.82 -10.59
C SER A 150 23.71 -2.99 -9.75
N ARG A 151 24.25 -2.27 -8.78
CA ARG A 151 23.46 -1.58 -7.72
C ARG A 151 22.44 -0.60 -8.28
N GLU A 152 22.74 0.06 -9.37
CA GLU A 152 21.84 1.00 -10.05
C GLU A 152 20.69 0.33 -10.79
N LYS A 153 20.73 -1.00 -10.99
CA LYS A 153 19.74 -1.77 -11.77
C LYS A 153 18.85 -2.68 -10.92
N ILE A 154 18.90 -2.59 -9.61
CA ILE A 154 18.14 -3.48 -8.73
C ILE A 154 17.25 -2.70 -7.74
N VAL A 155 16.05 -3.20 -7.55
CA VAL A 155 15.11 -2.83 -6.48
C VAL A 155 14.79 -4.08 -5.67
N TYR A 156 14.99 -4.03 -4.37
CA TYR A 156 14.49 -5.06 -3.46
C TYR A 156 13.17 -4.59 -2.84
N LEU A 157 12.08 -5.32 -3.09
CA LEU A 157 10.81 -5.11 -2.41
C LEU A 157 10.69 -6.06 -1.23
N CYS A 158 10.66 -5.53 -0.02
CA CYS A 158 10.78 -6.33 1.19
C CYS A 158 9.67 -6.08 2.21
N THR A 159 9.51 -7.03 3.14
CA THR A 159 8.70 -6.89 4.36
C THR A 159 9.44 -6.11 5.44
N GLY A 160 8.72 -5.67 6.46
CA GLY A 160 9.33 -4.96 7.59
C GLY A 160 9.05 -3.47 7.60
N SER A 161 7.93 -3.04 6.99
CA SER A 161 7.52 -1.64 6.88
C SER A 161 7.17 -0.97 8.21
N GLN A 162 6.98 -1.75 9.27
CA GLN A 162 6.63 -1.27 10.62
C GLN A 162 7.74 -1.54 11.65
N GLY A 163 8.95 -1.84 11.19
CA GLY A 163 10.07 -2.16 12.08
C GLY A 163 9.90 -3.49 12.82
N GLU A 164 9.22 -4.46 12.18
CA GLU A 164 9.02 -5.79 12.75
C GLU A 164 10.36 -6.50 12.93
N PRO A 165 10.68 -7.03 14.13
CA PRO A 165 11.99 -7.63 14.42
C PRO A 165 12.39 -8.75 13.45
N MET A 166 11.40 -9.55 12.99
CA MET A 166 11.60 -10.63 12.03
C MET A 166 11.40 -10.20 10.58
N GLY A 167 11.10 -8.93 10.32
CA GLY A 167 10.93 -8.37 8.99
C GLY A 167 12.24 -8.36 8.21
N ALA A 168 12.15 -8.50 6.89
CA ALA A 168 13.35 -8.49 6.04
C ALA A 168 14.13 -7.17 6.16
N MET A 169 13.42 -6.02 6.23
CA MET A 169 14.05 -4.70 6.37
C MET A 169 14.92 -4.62 7.64
N MET A 170 14.44 -5.13 8.77
CA MET A 170 15.20 -5.13 10.02
C MET A 170 16.47 -5.98 9.90
N ARG A 171 16.39 -7.14 9.24
CA ARG A 171 17.57 -7.99 9.01
C ARG A 171 18.57 -7.35 8.05
N ILE A 172 18.08 -6.64 7.04
CA ILE A 172 18.93 -5.90 6.08
C ILE A 172 19.66 -4.76 6.81
N SER A 173 18.95 -3.96 7.60
CA SER A 173 19.54 -2.85 8.34
C SER A 173 20.55 -3.29 9.41
N ASN A 174 20.40 -4.49 9.94
CA ASN A 174 21.35 -5.09 10.90
C ASN A 174 22.48 -5.89 10.22
N TYR A 175 22.55 -5.88 8.88
CA TYR A 175 23.56 -6.64 8.10
C TYR A 175 23.51 -8.16 8.34
N THR A 176 22.33 -8.69 8.73
CA THR A 176 22.13 -10.14 9.02
C THR A 176 21.29 -10.84 7.95
N HIS A 177 20.87 -10.13 6.89
CA HIS A 177 20.15 -10.77 5.80
C HIS A 177 21.15 -11.54 4.90
N PRO A 178 20.88 -12.83 4.58
CA PRO A 178 21.87 -13.67 3.85
C PRO A 178 22.09 -13.22 2.40
N ASP A 179 21.07 -12.59 1.79
CA ASP A 179 21.06 -12.34 0.35
C ASP A 179 20.99 -10.86 -0.03
N VAL A 180 20.70 -9.98 0.89
CA VAL A 180 20.60 -8.53 0.62
C VAL A 180 21.53 -7.77 1.52
N LEU A 181 22.51 -7.13 0.89
CA LEU A 181 23.44 -6.23 1.55
C LEU A 181 23.05 -4.77 1.21
N ILE A 182 23.05 -3.92 2.22
CA ILE A 182 22.87 -2.48 2.08
C ILE A 182 24.21 -1.77 2.29
N GLU A 183 24.46 -0.71 1.52
CA GLU A 183 25.73 0.00 1.53
C GLU A 183 25.52 1.50 1.40
N LYS A 184 26.48 2.27 1.90
CA LYS A 184 26.47 3.73 1.82
C LYS A 184 26.10 4.26 0.44
N GLY A 185 25.13 5.17 0.43
CA GLY A 185 24.59 5.79 -0.79
C GLY A 185 23.48 4.97 -1.45
N ASP A 186 23.07 3.81 -0.93
CA ASP A 186 21.82 3.17 -1.29
C ASP A 186 20.64 3.96 -0.69
N ALA A 187 19.42 3.68 -1.18
CA ALA A 187 18.21 4.31 -0.68
C ALA A 187 17.23 3.28 -0.12
N VAL A 188 16.55 3.64 0.97
CA VAL A 188 15.42 2.88 1.52
C VAL A 188 14.17 3.73 1.44
N ILE A 189 13.13 3.20 0.78
CA ILE A 189 11.83 3.85 0.66
C ILE A 189 10.81 3.10 1.52
N PHE A 190 10.30 3.76 2.56
CA PHE A 190 9.21 3.26 3.40
C PHE A 190 7.87 3.69 2.80
N SER A 191 7.31 2.82 1.94
CA SER A 191 6.09 3.09 1.18
C SER A 191 4.84 2.60 1.94
N SER A 192 4.70 3.03 3.18
CA SER A 192 3.60 2.71 4.07
C SER A 192 3.44 3.80 5.13
N LYS A 193 2.23 3.97 5.65
CA LYS A 193 1.99 4.82 6.83
C LYS A 193 2.57 4.17 8.07
N ILE A 194 3.04 4.97 8.99
CA ILE A 194 3.45 4.51 10.32
C ILE A 194 2.18 4.17 11.12
N ILE A 195 2.07 2.93 11.56
CA ILE A 195 0.97 2.52 12.44
C ILE A 195 1.24 3.03 13.85
N PRO A 196 0.27 3.69 14.52
CA PRO A 196 0.41 4.16 15.89
C PRO A 196 0.94 3.08 16.83
N GLY A 197 1.98 3.42 17.59
CA GLY A 197 2.70 2.51 18.50
C GLY A 197 3.99 1.91 17.92
N ASN A 198 4.23 2.05 16.61
CA ASN A 198 5.48 1.60 15.96
C ASN A 198 6.52 2.70 15.77
N GLU A 199 6.19 3.96 16.10
CA GLU A 199 7.00 5.15 15.82
C GLU A 199 8.43 4.99 16.36
N LYS A 200 8.58 4.62 17.62
CA LYS A 200 9.90 4.47 18.26
C LYS A 200 10.78 3.45 17.55
N LYS A 201 10.20 2.34 17.09
CA LYS A 201 10.93 1.29 16.38
C LYS A 201 11.37 1.76 15.01
N LEU A 202 10.47 2.43 14.28
CA LEU A 202 10.75 2.95 12.94
C LEU A 202 11.76 4.07 12.98
N TYR A 203 11.62 5.05 13.88
CA TYR A 203 12.61 6.12 14.00
C TYR A 203 13.99 5.61 14.41
N LYS A 204 14.06 4.57 15.27
CA LYS A 204 15.34 3.92 15.55
C LYS A 204 15.96 3.30 14.30
N LEU A 205 15.14 2.62 13.48
CA LEU A 205 15.58 2.03 12.21
C LEU A 205 16.01 3.12 11.21
N HIS A 206 15.22 4.18 11.04
CA HIS A 206 15.55 5.30 10.16
C HIS A 206 16.87 5.97 10.58
N ASN A 207 17.04 6.25 11.88
CA ASN A 207 18.26 6.87 12.40
C ASN A 207 19.50 6.00 12.18
N GLN A 208 19.38 4.68 12.33
CA GLN A 208 20.46 3.76 12.02
C GLN A 208 20.85 3.81 10.54
N LEU A 209 19.87 3.72 9.63
CA LEU A 209 20.11 3.79 8.20
C LEU A 209 20.77 5.10 7.79
N VAL A 210 20.28 6.23 8.30
CA VAL A 210 20.88 7.55 8.05
C VAL A 210 22.32 7.62 8.58
N LYS A 211 22.58 7.10 9.78
CA LYS A 211 23.93 7.03 10.35
C LYS A 211 24.88 6.21 9.47
N ASP A 212 24.37 5.16 8.82
CA ASP A 212 25.14 4.31 7.90
C ASP A 212 25.28 4.92 6.49
N GLY A 213 24.78 6.16 6.30
CA GLY A 213 24.87 6.89 5.04
C GLY A 213 23.91 6.43 3.97
N ILE A 214 22.77 5.88 4.38
CA ILE A 214 21.66 5.45 3.52
C ILE A 214 20.65 6.60 3.40
N GLU A 215 20.16 6.86 2.20
CA GLU A 215 19.06 7.81 1.98
C GLU A 215 17.74 7.19 2.43
N VAL A 216 17.09 7.79 3.44
CA VAL A 216 15.79 7.33 3.94
C VAL A 216 14.67 8.19 3.39
N ILE A 217 13.71 7.57 2.71
CA ILE A 217 12.55 8.21 2.11
C ILE A 217 11.28 7.62 2.73
N SER A 218 10.44 8.48 3.29
CA SER A 218 9.19 8.10 3.94
C SER A 218 8.09 9.13 3.66
N GLU A 219 6.88 8.89 4.14
CA GLU A 219 5.76 9.84 4.02
C GLU A 219 6.02 11.20 4.68
N GLU A 220 7.03 11.31 5.54
CA GLU A 220 7.39 12.55 6.21
C GLU A 220 8.17 13.52 5.30
N ASN A 221 8.85 13.00 4.28
CA ASN A 221 9.70 13.81 3.40
C ASN A 221 9.34 13.74 1.92
N GLU A 222 8.60 12.70 1.50
CA GLU A 222 8.19 12.52 0.10
C GLU A 222 6.81 11.86 0.02
N PHE A 223 6.10 12.06 -1.08
CA PHE A 223 4.81 11.44 -1.31
C PHE A 223 4.96 9.99 -1.78
N VAL A 224 5.09 9.06 -0.83
CA VAL A 224 5.34 7.63 -1.09
C VAL A 224 4.19 6.72 -0.68
N HIS A 225 3.14 7.27 -0.08
CA HIS A 225 2.02 6.50 0.44
C HIS A 225 0.70 7.24 0.31
N VAL A 226 -0.39 6.50 0.12
CA VAL A 226 -1.78 6.91 0.36
C VAL A 226 -2.47 5.86 1.20
N SER A 227 -3.38 6.30 2.06
CA SER A 227 -4.16 5.40 2.90
C SER A 227 -5.09 4.50 2.06
N GLY A 228 -5.31 3.28 2.54
CA GLY A 228 -6.37 2.40 2.04
C GLY A 228 -7.74 2.71 2.64
N HIS A 229 -7.80 3.56 3.69
CA HIS A 229 -9.01 3.91 4.42
C HIS A 229 -9.51 5.30 4.03
N PRO A 230 -10.85 5.55 4.11
CA PRO A 230 -11.44 6.82 3.71
C PRO A 230 -11.06 7.93 4.68
N ASN A 231 -10.76 9.10 4.15
CA ASN A 231 -10.70 10.33 4.91
C ASN A 231 -12.14 10.89 5.12
N ARG A 232 -12.26 11.97 5.87
CA ARG A 232 -13.53 12.56 6.28
C ARG A 232 -14.49 12.83 5.13
N ASP A 233 -14.02 13.39 4.01
CA ASP A 233 -14.89 13.78 2.91
C ASP A 233 -15.44 12.57 2.17
N GLU A 234 -14.65 11.52 2.00
CA GLU A 234 -15.11 10.25 1.41
C GLU A 234 -16.15 9.56 2.31
N MET A 235 -15.95 9.61 3.64
CA MET A 235 -16.94 9.09 4.59
C MET A 235 -18.24 9.87 4.51
N LYS A 236 -18.18 11.21 4.43
CA LYS A 236 -19.35 12.06 4.27
C LYS A 236 -20.11 11.71 2.99
N ASP A 237 -19.41 11.56 1.87
CA ASP A 237 -20.02 11.14 0.61
C ASP A 237 -20.68 9.76 0.72
N CYS A 238 -20.01 8.79 1.34
CA CYS A 238 -20.58 7.46 1.52
C CYS A 238 -21.83 7.49 2.40
N LEU A 239 -21.83 8.25 3.48
CA LEU A 239 -22.99 8.43 4.34
C LEU A 239 -24.14 9.07 3.57
N LEU A 240 -23.89 10.08 2.74
CA LEU A 240 -24.92 10.70 1.91
C LEU A 240 -25.49 9.74 0.85
N TYR A 241 -24.69 8.81 0.35
CA TYR A 241 -25.14 7.83 -0.64
C TYR A 241 -25.93 6.67 -0.04
N THR A 242 -25.63 6.27 1.20
CA THR A 242 -26.08 5.02 1.80
C THR A 242 -26.96 5.19 3.01
N SER A 243 -26.91 6.33 3.68
CA SER A 243 -27.84 6.63 4.77
C SER A 243 -29.17 7.10 4.21
N PRO A 244 -30.33 6.67 4.73
CA PRO A 244 -31.51 7.49 4.61
C PRO A 244 -31.13 8.86 5.16
N SER A 245 -31.26 9.90 4.35
CA SER A 245 -31.07 11.26 4.86
C SER A 245 -31.63 11.32 6.27
N PRO A 246 -30.90 11.77 7.30
CA PRO A 246 -31.52 12.19 8.49
C PRO A 246 -32.47 13.30 8.03
N ARG A 247 -33.68 12.93 7.69
CA ARG A 247 -34.71 13.89 7.65
C ARG A 247 -34.72 14.43 9.04
N ASP A 248 -34.42 15.68 9.10
CA ASP A 248 -34.73 16.53 10.22
C ASP A 248 -36.05 16.09 10.80
N SER A 249 -35.93 15.29 11.86
CA SER A 249 -37.08 14.98 12.71
C SER A 249 -37.17 16.04 13.76
#